data_b2bf9f08750bd84b4c8c0147a7009ecf
#
_entry.id   b2bf9f08750bd84b4c8c0147a7009ecf
#
_cell.length_a   1.000
_cell.length_b   1.000
_cell.length_c   1.000
_cell.angle_alpha   90.00
_cell.angle_beta   90.00
_cell.angle_gamma   90.00
#
_symmetry.space_group_name_H-M   'P 1'
#
loop_
_entity.id
_entity.type
_entity.pdbx_description
1 polymer ?
#
loop_
_entity_poly.entity_id
_entity_poly.type
_entity_poly.pdbx_seq_one_letter_code
_entity_poly.pdbx_strand_id
1 'polypeptide(L)'
;TKYDRVVVGLIEVPQRKSPLFTPDEREEFLREALAGHDNVVIDRFNELVVEFAHRWDARIILKGLRAISDFDYEFAMAQLNRKLAPDIETVFMMASPEHSFLSSSGVREIAAFGGSVVDLVPPAVARRLAEIYPPRGAHGLPKEGC
;
A
#
# COMPACT_ATOMS: atom_id res chain seq x y z
N THR A 1 -0.61 -1.10 -21.86
CA THR A 1 -1.14 -1.75 -20.66
C THR A 1 -1.30 -3.24 -20.91
N LYS A 2 -0.97 -4.09 -19.91
CA LYS A 2 -1.07 -5.56 -20.04
C LYS A 2 -2.49 -6.08 -19.72
N TYR A 3 -3.32 -5.25 -19.12
CA TYR A 3 -4.67 -5.60 -18.68
C TYR A 3 -5.64 -4.51 -19.12
N ASP A 4 -6.82 -4.91 -19.59
CA ASP A 4 -7.87 -4.00 -20.04
C ASP A 4 -8.44 -3.20 -18.86
N ARG A 5 -8.55 -3.82 -17.72
CA ARG A 5 -9.00 -3.21 -16.47
C ARG A 5 -8.22 -3.74 -15.27
N VAL A 6 -7.90 -2.86 -14.34
CA VAL A 6 -7.28 -3.19 -13.06
C VAL A 6 -8.17 -2.69 -11.93
N VAL A 7 -8.55 -3.58 -11.01
CA VAL A 7 -9.31 -3.20 -9.83
C VAL A 7 -8.35 -3.17 -8.63
N VAL A 8 -8.20 -2.00 -8.04
CA VAL A 8 -7.43 -1.82 -6.81
C VAL A 8 -8.36 -2.06 -5.62
N GLY A 9 -8.24 -3.23 -5.01
CA GLY A 9 -9.02 -3.61 -3.84
C GLY A 9 -8.51 -2.95 -2.57
N LEU A 10 -9.34 -2.13 -1.94
CA LEU A 10 -9.06 -1.51 -0.66
C LEU A 10 -9.79 -2.26 0.46
N ILE A 11 -9.05 -3.06 1.24
CA ILE A 11 -9.63 -3.73 2.40
C ILE A 11 -10.01 -2.70 3.47
N GLU A 12 -11.28 -2.68 3.90
CA GLU A 12 -11.75 -1.71 4.89
C GLU A 12 -11.18 -1.99 6.28
N VAL A 13 -11.28 -3.24 6.74
CA VAL A 13 -10.83 -3.68 8.06
C VAL A 13 -9.76 -4.76 7.91
N PRO A 14 -8.47 -4.39 7.77
CA PRO A 14 -7.40 -5.37 7.68
C PRO A 14 -7.23 -6.12 9.00
N GLN A 15 -7.24 -7.45 8.96
CA GLN A 15 -7.16 -8.29 10.15
C GLN A 15 -5.75 -8.33 10.80
N ARG A 16 -4.70 -8.04 10.04
CA ARG A 16 -3.30 -8.18 10.50
C ARG A 16 -2.58 -6.88 10.79
N LYS A 17 -3.13 -5.75 10.36
CA LYS A 17 -2.44 -4.44 10.48
C LYS A 17 -3.45 -3.40 10.97
N SER A 18 -3.01 -2.52 11.83
CA SER A 18 -3.76 -1.32 12.16
C SER A 18 -3.30 -0.18 11.23
N PRO A 19 -4.09 0.18 10.22
CA PRO A 19 -3.77 1.29 9.35
C PRO A 19 -3.73 2.59 10.14
N LEU A 20 -2.80 3.49 9.76
CA LEU A 20 -2.76 4.84 10.33
C LEU A 20 -3.92 5.70 9.83
N PHE A 21 -4.30 5.46 8.57
CA PHE A 21 -5.32 6.23 7.87
C PHE A 21 -6.65 5.48 7.82
N THR A 22 -7.74 6.24 7.88
CA THR A 22 -9.10 5.70 7.71
C THR A 22 -9.30 5.10 6.31
N PRO A 23 -10.33 4.26 6.10
CA PRO A 23 -10.67 3.78 4.76
C PRO A 23 -10.90 4.92 3.75
N ASP A 24 -11.56 6.00 4.18
CA ASP A 24 -11.85 7.16 3.34
C ASP A 24 -10.57 7.89 2.91
N GLU A 25 -9.67 8.16 3.85
CA GLU A 25 -8.36 8.75 3.53
C GLU A 25 -7.55 7.87 2.57
N ARG A 26 -7.53 6.55 2.80
CA ARG A 26 -6.81 5.62 1.93
C ARG A 26 -7.37 5.58 0.52
N GLU A 27 -8.70 5.64 0.37
CA GLU A 27 -9.34 5.70 -0.94
C GLU A 27 -9.03 7.01 -1.67
N GLU A 28 -9.07 8.14 -0.96
CA GLU A 28 -8.72 9.45 -1.52
C GLU A 28 -7.27 9.49 -2.02
N PHE A 29 -6.33 8.97 -1.24
CA PHE A 29 -4.93 8.86 -1.65
C PHE A 29 -4.75 7.99 -2.91
N LEU A 30 -5.48 6.89 -3.01
CA LEU A 30 -5.46 6.04 -4.20
C LEU A 30 -6.05 6.77 -5.41
N ARG A 31 -7.15 7.50 -5.26
CA ARG A 31 -7.77 8.28 -6.34
C ARG A 31 -6.82 9.36 -6.86
N GLU A 32 -6.15 10.09 -5.96
CA GLU A 32 -5.16 11.09 -6.35
C GLU A 32 -3.96 10.46 -7.06
N ALA A 33 -3.41 9.38 -6.50
CA ALA A 33 -2.23 8.72 -7.04
C ALA A 33 -2.48 8.04 -8.40
N LEU A 34 -3.71 7.62 -8.68
CA LEU A 34 -4.08 6.86 -9.88
C LEU A 34 -4.90 7.66 -10.89
N ALA A 35 -5.06 8.96 -10.68
CA ALA A 35 -5.92 9.84 -11.51
C ALA A 35 -5.55 9.86 -13.02
N GLY A 36 -4.33 9.45 -13.38
CA GLY A 36 -3.88 9.38 -14.79
C GLY A 36 -4.12 8.03 -15.48
N HIS A 37 -4.86 7.10 -14.84
CA HIS A 37 -5.05 5.73 -15.34
C HIS A 37 -6.53 5.41 -15.56
N ASP A 38 -7.02 5.60 -16.78
CA ASP A 38 -8.45 5.42 -17.13
C ASP A 38 -8.95 3.98 -16.98
N ASN A 39 -8.06 2.99 -17.00
CA ASN A 39 -8.38 1.57 -16.85
C ASN A 39 -8.28 1.07 -15.40
N VAL A 40 -8.09 1.95 -14.43
CA VAL A 40 -8.00 1.59 -13.01
C VAL A 40 -9.28 1.96 -12.29
N VAL A 41 -9.83 1.01 -11.55
CA VAL A 41 -11.00 1.19 -10.68
C VAL A 41 -10.57 0.93 -9.25
N ILE A 42 -11.01 1.77 -8.31
CA ILE A 42 -10.80 1.56 -6.88
C ILE A 42 -12.13 1.10 -6.28
N ASP A 43 -12.10 -0.01 -5.54
CA ASP A 43 -13.29 -0.51 -4.86
C ASP A 43 -12.93 -1.05 -3.48
N ARG A 44 -13.84 -0.91 -2.55
CA ARG A 44 -13.69 -1.37 -1.16
C ARG A 44 -14.21 -2.77 -0.99
N PHE A 45 -13.59 -3.51 -0.10
CA PHE A 45 -14.07 -4.84 0.25
C PHE A 45 -13.79 -5.18 1.72
N ASN A 46 -14.64 -6.05 2.27
CA ASN A 46 -14.52 -6.58 3.63
C ASN A 46 -14.91 -8.07 3.66
N GLU A 47 -14.62 -8.76 2.57
CA GLU A 47 -14.81 -10.19 2.35
C GLU A 47 -13.47 -10.86 2.02
N LEU A 48 -13.47 -12.14 1.68
CA LEU A 48 -12.28 -12.82 1.17
C LEU A 48 -11.86 -12.21 -0.18
N VAL A 49 -10.56 -12.09 -0.41
CA VAL A 49 -10.05 -11.51 -1.67
C VAL A 49 -10.51 -12.28 -2.91
N VAL A 50 -10.76 -13.57 -2.79
CA VAL A 50 -11.31 -14.39 -3.89
C VAL A 50 -12.79 -14.08 -4.15
N GLU A 51 -13.58 -13.79 -3.13
CA GLU A 51 -14.97 -13.33 -3.28
C GLU A 51 -15.02 -11.95 -3.94
N PHE A 52 -14.14 -11.07 -3.49
CA PHE A 52 -13.95 -9.76 -4.13
C PHE A 52 -13.55 -9.90 -5.61
N ALA A 53 -12.63 -10.81 -5.95
CA ALA A 53 -12.25 -11.09 -7.32
C ALA A 53 -13.43 -11.61 -8.15
N HIS A 54 -14.22 -12.54 -7.63
CA HIS A 54 -15.43 -13.03 -8.29
C HIS A 54 -16.47 -11.92 -8.52
N ARG A 55 -16.66 -11.01 -7.56
CA ARG A 55 -17.58 -9.87 -7.69
C ARG A 55 -17.21 -8.97 -8.89
N TRP A 56 -15.93 -8.92 -9.24
CA TRP A 56 -15.42 -8.18 -10.38
C TRP A 56 -15.20 -9.02 -11.65
N ASP A 57 -15.61 -10.28 -11.64
CA ASP A 57 -15.32 -11.26 -12.70
C ASP A 57 -13.82 -11.30 -13.05
N ALA A 58 -12.97 -11.11 -12.04
CA ALA A 58 -11.52 -11.14 -12.19
C ALA A 58 -11.00 -12.56 -11.98
N ARG A 59 -10.17 -13.03 -12.91
CA ARG A 59 -9.52 -14.34 -12.86
C ARG A 59 -8.09 -14.30 -12.34
N ILE A 60 -7.58 -13.10 -12.09
CA ILE A 60 -6.19 -12.89 -11.68
C ILE A 60 -6.17 -11.97 -10.46
N ILE A 61 -5.49 -12.41 -9.40
CA ILE A 61 -5.10 -11.57 -8.27
C ILE A 61 -3.63 -11.21 -8.44
N LEU A 62 -3.33 -9.93 -8.58
CA LEU A 62 -1.97 -9.43 -8.74
C LEU A 62 -1.39 -9.01 -7.39
N LYS A 63 -0.22 -9.53 -7.04
CA LYS A 63 0.50 -9.25 -5.80
C LYS A 63 1.90 -8.72 -6.05
N GLY A 64 2.25 -7.60 -5.41
CA GLY A 64 3.61 -7.07 -5.43
C GLY A 64 4.48 -7.72 -4.36
N LEU A 65 5.70 -8.11 -4.72
CA LEU A 65 6.72 -8.61 -3.81
C LEU A 65 7.90 -7.63 -3.76
N ARG A 66 8.29 -7.21 -2.57
CA ARG A 66 9.41 -6.29 -2.36
C ARG A 66 10.67 -7.03 -1.92
N ALA A 67 10.52 -8.04 -1.09
CA ALA A 67 11.60 -8.81 -0.51
C ALA A 67 11.23 -10.29 -0.34
N ILE A 68 12.25 -11.12 -0.13
CA ILE A 68 12.06 -12.57 0.11
C ILE A 68 11.16 -12.80 1.34
N SER A 69 11.27 -11.96 2.37
CA SER A 69 10.44 -12.05 3.58
C SER A 69 8.95 -11.87 3.34
N ASP A 70 8.57 -11.16 2.27
CA ASP A 70 7.15 -11.02 1.89
C ASP A 70 6.64 -12.30 1.21
N PHE A 71 7.54 -13.05 0.55
CA PHE A 71 7.18 -14.19 -0.30
C PHE A 71 6.54 -15.33 0.49
N ASP A 72 7.08 -15.73 1.62
CA ASP A 72 6.57 -16.88 2.38
C ASP A 72 5.10 -16.71 2.77
N TYR A 73 4.76 -15.52 3.24
CA TYR A 73 3.37 -15.22 3.59
C TYR A 73 2.45 -15.13 2.37
N GLU A 74 2.87 -14.39 1.35
CA GLU A 74 2.07 -14.21 0.13
C GLU A 74 1.91 -15.53 -0.63
N PHE A 75 2.92 -16.40 -0.61
CA PHE A 75 2.84 -17.74 -1.18
C PHE A 75 1.83 -18.63 -0.44
N ALA A 76 1.90 -18.65 0.89
CA ALA A 76 0.93 -19.40 1.69
C ALA A 76 -0.52 -18.92 1.42
N MET A 77 -0.72 -17.60 1.36
CA MET A 77 -2.03 -17.03 1.03
C MET A 77 -2.49 -17.38 -0.39
N ALA A 78 -1.58 -17.40 -1.36
CA ALA A 78 -1.92 -17.81 -2.73
C ALA A 78 -2.38 -19.28 -2.79
N GLN A 79 -1.74 -20.18 -2.03
CA GLN A 79 -2.19 -21.59 -1.94
C GLN A 79 -3.57 -21.72 -1.29
N LEU A 80 -3.84 -20.95 -0.25
CA LEU A 80 -5.17 -20.90 0.38
C LEU A 80 -6.22 -20.35 -0.59
N ASN A 81 -5.93 -19.26 -1.28
CA ASN A 81 -6.82 -18.69 -2.29
C ASN A 81 -7.13 -19.69 -3.40
N ARG A 82 -6.11 -20.39 -3.92
CA ARG A 82 -6.29 -21.45 -4.93
C ARG A 82 -7.14 -22.62 -4.43
N LYS A 83 -7.04 -22.95 -3.14
CA LYS A 83 -7.89 -23.98 -2.54
C LYS A 83 -9.35 -23.55 -2.47
N LEU A 84 -9.60 -22.27 -2.18
CA LEU A 84 -10.95 -21.70 -2.04
C LEU A 84 -11.60 -21.40 -3.40
N ALA A 85 -10.81 -20.93 -4.37
CA ALA A 85 -11.25 -20.55 -5.70
C ALA A 85 -10.23 -21.03 -6.75
N PRO A 86 -10.34 -22.27 -7.22
CA PRO A 86 -9.38 -22.87 -8.18
C PRO A 86 -9.36 -22.19 -9.55
N ASP A 87 -10.38 -21.41 -9.86
CA ASP A 87 -10.53 -20.64 -11.10
C ASP A 87 -9.86 -19.26 -11.08
N ILE A 88 -9.32 -18.86 -9.92
CA ILE A 88 -8.58 -17.61 -9.74
C ILE A 88 -7.10 -17.90 -9.58
N GLU A 89 -6.27 -17.24 -10.39
CA GLU A 89 -4.82 -17.36 -10.32
C GLU A 89 -4.19 -16.18 -9.58
N THR A 90 -3.18 -16.45 -8.75
CA THR A 90 -2.37 -15.41 -8.11
C THR A 90 -1.07 -15.24 -8.87
N VAL A 91 -0.84 -14.02 -9.36
CA VAL A 91 0.38 -13.63 -10.09
C VAL A 91 1.22 -12.71 -9.21
N PHE A 92 2.51 -13.02 -9.08
CA PHE A 92 3.46 -12.20 -8.34
C PHE A 92 4.28 -11.32 -9.27
N MET A 93 4.41 -10.05 -8.91
CA MET A 93 5.29 -9.10 -9.58
C MET A 93 6.33 -8.57 -8.60
N MET A 94 7.59 -8.60 -9.01
CA MET A 94 8.65 -7.99 -8.21
C MET A 94 8.56 -6.47 -8.27
N ALA A 95 8.68 -5.82 -7.11
CA ALA A 95 8.84 -4.37 -7.05
C ALA A 95 10.15 -3.95 -7.73
N SER A 96 10.16 -2.75 -8.32
CA SER A 96 11.40 -2.19 -8.84
C SER A 96 12.43 -1.99 -7.71
N PRO A 97 13.74 -2.07 -8.00
CA PRO A 97 14.78 -1.86 -7.00
C PRO A 97 14.66 -0.54 -6.26
N GLU A 98 14.19 0.50 -6.94
CA GLU A 98 13.99 1.85 -6.40
C GLU A 98 12.96 1.89 -5.26
N HIS A 99 12.02 0.94 -5.23
CA HIS A 99 10.91 0.92 -4.27
C HIS A 99 10.91 -0.32 -3.38
N SER A 100 11.86 -1.24 -3.59
CA SER A 100 11.92 -2.51 -2.87
C SER A 100 12.13 -2.35 -1.36
N PHE A 101 12.78 -1.29 -0.92
CA PHE A 101 13.03 -0.97 0.49
C PHE A 101 11.86 -0.25 1.18
N LEU A 102 10.89 0.27 0.43
CA LEU A 102 9.78 1.02 1.00
C LEU A 102 8.79 0.12 1.72
N SER A 103 8.43 0.53 2.93
CA SER A 103 7.35 -0.07 3.69
C SER A 103 6.55 1.00 4.42
N SER A 104 5.25 0.76 4.59
CA SER A 104 4.38 1.68 5.35
C SER A 104 4.86 1.87 6.80
N SER A 105 5.45 0.84 7.40
CA SER A 105 6.01 0.90 8.75
C SER A 105 7.24 1.82 8.80
N GLY A 106 8.18 1.64 7.85
CA GLY A 106 9.38 2.48 7.77
C GLY A 106 9.06 3.94 7.48
N VAL A 107 8.15 4.21 6.54
CA VAL A 107 7.70 5.58 6.25
C VAL A 107 7.06 6.22 7.47
N ARG A 108 6.20 5.50 8.18
CA ARG A 108 5.58 6.01 9.42
C ARG A 108 6.60 6.28 10.51
N GLU A 109 7.60 5.43 10.66
CA GLU A 109 8.68 5.60 11.62
C GLU A 109 9.50 6.85 11.31
N ILE A 110 9.92 7.04 10.05
CA ILE A 110 10.63 8.24 9.60
C ILE A 110 9.82 9.49 9.93
N ALA A 111 8.53 9.53 9.57
CA ALA A 111 7.65 10.65 9.83
C ALA A 111 7.50 10.92 11.34
N ALA A 112 7.31 9.88 12.16
CA ALA A 112 7.15 10.00 13.61
C ALA A 112 8.39 10.60 14.31
N PHE A 113 9.58 10.36 13.75
CA PHE A 113 10.83 10.97 14.21
C PHE A 113 11.15 12.32 13.56
N GLY A 114 10.24 12.87 12.74
CA GLY A 114 10.36 14.19 12.13
C GLY A 114 11.23 14.20 10.86
N GLY A 115 11.52 13.03 10.28
CA GLY A 115 12.20 12.89 8.99
C GLY A 115 11.27 13.21 7.81
N SER A 116 11.85 13.67 6.71
CA SER A 116 11.11 13.94 5.47
C SER A 116 10.71 12.64 4.77
N VAL A 117 9.46 12.59 4.31
CA VAL A 117 8.91 11.46 3.53
C VAL A 117 8.42 11.88 2.14
N VAL A 118 8.74 13.10 1.72
CA VAL A 118 8.21 13.72 0.47
C VAL A 118 8.56 12.89 -0.75
N ASP A 119 9.77 12.33 -0.81
CA ASP A 119 10.23 11.52 -1.94
C ASP A 119 9.90 10.02 -1.80
N LEU A 120 9.22 9.64 -0.71
CA LEU A 120 8.93 8.23 -0.39
C LEU A 120 7.46 7.86 -0.61
N VAL A 121 6.57 8.85 -0.66
CA VAL A 121 5.12 8.65 -0.77
C VAL A 121 4.47 9.69 -1.67
N PRO A 122 3.24 9.43 -2.18
CA PRO A 122 2.48 10.45 -2.91
C PRO A 122 2.27 11.73 -2.11
N PRO A 123 2.16 12.90 -2.78
CA PRO A 123 2.09 14.21 -2.12
C PRO A 123 0.96 14.33 -1.08
N ALA A 124 -0.21 13.77 -1.34
CA ALA A 124 -1.33 13.77 -0.38
C ALA A 124 -0.99 13.03 0.91
N VAL A 125 -0.33 11.87 0.78
CA VAL A 125 0.13 11.08 1.94
C VAL A 125 1.20 11.83 2.73
N ALA A 126 2.15 12.48 2.04
CA ALA A 126 3.20 13.27 2.71
C ALA A 126 2.59 14.43 3.51
N ARG A 127 1.63 15.16 2.92
CA ARG A 127 0.91 16.25 3.61
C ARG A 127 0.21 15.73 4.87
N ARG A 128 -0.52 14.63 4.75
CA ARG A 128 -1.27 14.05 5.87
C ARG A 128 -0.36 13.52 6.97
N LEU A 129 0.77 12.93 6.63
CA LEU A 129 1.78 12.51 7.62
C LEU A 129 2.38 13.70 8.36
N ALA A 130 2.62 14.83 7.68
CA ALA A 130 3.13 16.05 8.32
C ALA A 130 2.11 16.69 9.29
N GLU A 131 0.81 16.52 9.06
CA GLU A 131 -0.24 16.95 10.00
C GLU A 131 -0.26 16.08 11.26
N ILE A 132 -0.14 14.75 11.09
CA ILE A 132 -0.14 13.79 12.22
C ILE A 132 1.17 13.87 13.02
N TYR A 133 2.28 14.02 12.32
CA TYR A 133 3.63 14.09 12.86
C TYR A 133 4.29 15.42 12.42
N PRO A 134 3.96 16.53 13.08
CA PRO A 134 4.55 17.81 12.69
C PRO A 134 6.07 17.74 12.80
N PRO A 135 6.80 18.31 11.82
CA PRO A 135 8.25 18.31 11.84
C PRO A 135 8.73 18.91 13.16
N ARG A 136 9.64 18.24 13.82
CA ARG A 136 10.29 18.80 15.01
C ARG A 136 10.94 20.11 14.57
N GLY A 137 10.47 21.24 15.11
CA GLY A 137 11.10 22.53 14.90
C GLY A 137 12.60 22.34 15.10
N ALA A 138 13.41 22.95 14.27
CA ALA A 138 14.85 22.91 14.37
C ALA A 138 15.26 23.39 15.78
N HIS A 139 15.27 22.47 16.74
CA HIS A 139 15.92 22.73 17.99
C HIS A 139 17.40 22.81 17.66
N GLY A 140 17.86 24.05 17.72
CA GLY A 140 19.23 24.43 17.43
C GLY A 140 20.18 23.46 18.11
N LEU A 141 21.11 22.95 17.32
CA LEU A 141 22.36 22.43 17.85
C LEU A 141 22.85 23.44 18.88
N PRO A 142 23.24 23.02 20.10
CA PRO A 142 23.89 23.93 21.02
C PRO A 142 25.08 24.52 20.25
N LYS A 143 25.10 25.84 20.14
CA LYS A 143 26.28 26.56 19.64
C LYS A 143 27.40 26.18 20.60
N GLU A 144 28.33 25.36 20.11
CA GLU A 144 29.59 25.17 20.82
C GLU A 144 30.20 26.55 21.03
N GLY A 145 30.10 27.02 22.26
CA GLY A 145 30.83 28.20 22.72
C GLY A 145 32.30 27.85 22.86
N CYS A 146 33.13 28.69 22.30
CA CYS A 146 34.58 28.69 22.50
C CYS A 146 34.99 28.64 23.97
#